data_7f2b09f44b9a7fa099d447169018619a
#
_entry.id   7f2b09f44b9a7fa099d447169018619a
#
_cell.length_a   1.000
_cell.length_b   1.000
_cell.length_c   1.000
_cell.angle_alpha   90.00
_cell.angle_beta   90.00
_cell.angle_gamma   90.00
#
_symmetry.space_group_name_H-M   'P 1'
#
loop_
_entity.id
_entity.type
_entity.pdbx_description
1 polymer ?
#
loop_
_entity_poly.entity_id
_entity_poly.type
_entity_poly.pdbx_seq_one_letter_code
_entity_poly.pdbx_strand_id
1 'polypeptide(L)'
;MARIAGVDLPRAKRMEIALTYVYGIGRNLSRDILQQAGISLDLKSDDLTDDDVVKIRQVLDQGIKVEGDLRREVSGNIKRYLDMGSYRGLRHRRNLPVHGQRTHTNARTRKGPRKTVAGKKTAPSKG
;
A
#
# COMPACT_ATOMS: atom_id res chain seq x y z
N MET A 1 23.08 5.36 0.18
CA MET A 1 21.74 4.82 -0.13
C MET A 1 20.78 5.99 -0.28
N ALA A 2 20.09 6.07 -1.40
CA ALA A 2 19.15 7.17 -1.64
C ALA A 2 17.90 7.01 -0.80
N ARG A 3 17.36 8.14 -0.34
CA ARG A 3 16.18 8.17 0.51
C ARG A 3 15.14 9.11 -0.08
N ILE A 4 13.97 8.57 -0.40
CA ILE A 4 12.89 9.33 -1.02
C ILE A 4 11.61 9.14 -0.21
N ALA A 5 10.93 10.22 0.13
CA ALA A 5 9.71 10.21 0.93
C ALA A 5 9.88 9.45 2.26
N GLY A 6 11.07 9.48 2.84
CA GLY A 6 11.38 8.77 4.07
C GLY A 6 11.68 7.30 3.91
N VAL A 7 11.72 6.79 2.68
CA VAL A 7 11.98 5.38 2.40
C VAL A 7 13.37 5.22 1.81
N ASP A 8 14.15 4.30 2.36
CA ASP A 8 15.46 3.95 1.80
C ASP A 8 15.24 3.06 0.58
N LEU A 9 15.79 3.48 -0.55
CA LEU A 9 15.66 2.73 -1.78
C LEU A 9 16.58 1.49 -1.76
N PRO A 10 16.14 0.37 -2.36
CA PRO A 10 16.99 -0.81 -2.45
C PRO A 10 18.21 -0.55 -3.32
N ARG A 11 19.31 -1.22 -3.00
CA ARG A 11 20.55 -1.11 -3.78
C ARG A 11 20.47 -1.96 -5.05
N ALA A 12 21.24 -1.55 -6.03
CA ALA A 12 21.44 -2.30 -7.29
C ALA A 12 20.14 -2.59 -8.04
N LYS A 13 19.13 -1.76 -7.85
CA LYS A 13 17.86 -1.84 -8.59
C LYS A 13 17.76 -0.69 -9.58
N ARG A 14 17.20 -0.95 -10.76
CA ARG A 14 16.88 0.15 -11.67
C ARG A 14 15.90 1.11 -10.98
N MET A 15 16.03 2.40 -11.26
CA MET A 15 15.19 3.41 -10.62
C MET A 15 13.71 3.16 -10.86
N GLU A 16 13.33 2.65 -12.03
CA GLU A 16 11.95 2.27 -12.33
C GLU A 16 11.39 1.29 -11.30
N ILE A 17 12.19 0.35 -10.86
CA ILE A 17 11.78 -0.66 -9.87
C ILE A 17 11.99 -0.14 -8.45
N ALA A 18 13.06 0.59 -8.21
CA ALA A 18 13.39 1.09 -6.88
C ALA A 18 12.30 2.02 -6.32
N LEU A 19 11.74 2.89 -7.16
CA LEU A 19 10.68 3.81 -6.73
C LEU A 19 9.40 3.08 -6.34
N THR A 20 9.16 1.89 -6.84
CA THR A 20 7.95 1.12 -6.48
C THR A 20 7.95 0.66 -5.03
N TYR A 21 9.08 0.76 -4.34
CA TYR A 21 9.16 0.45 -2.91
C TYR A 21 8.54 1.54 -2.04
N VAL A 22 8.27 2.71 -2.61
CA VAL A 22 7.57 3.79 -1.91
C VAL A 22 6.06 3.52 -1.97
N TYR A 23 5.40 3.59 -0.83
CA TYR A 23 3.94 3.38 -0.79
C TYR A 23 3.21 4.42 -1.64
N GLY A 24 2.42 3.97 -2.56
CA GLY A 24 1.67 4.82 -3.49
C GLY A 24 2.29 4.96 -4.87
N ILE A 25 3.48 4.41 -5.09
CA ILE A 25 4.13 4.45 -6.40
C ILE A 25 4.14 3.04 -7.00
N GLY A 26 3.45 2.87 -8.12
CA GLY A 26 3.51 1.67 -8.94
C GLY A 26 4.48 1.87 -10.10
N ARG A 27 4.58 0.87 -10.98
CA ARG A 27 5.52 0.94 -12.11
C ARG A 27 5.23 2.09 -13.07
N ASN A 28 3.96 2.33 -13.38
CA ASN A 28 3.58 3.40 -14.31
C ASN A 28 3.88 4.77 -13.74
N LEU A 29 3.52 5.00 -12.47
CA LEU A 29 3.81 6.27 -11.80
C LEU A 29 5.31 6.47 -11.65
N SER A 30 6.05 5.41 -11.38
CA SER A 30 7.51 5.46 -11.31
C SER A 30 8.11 5.95 -12.63
N ARG A 31 7.65 5.42 -13.75
CA ARG A 31 8.09 5.86 -15.08
C ARG A 31 7.77 7.33 -15.32
N ASP A 32 6.56 7.75 -14.99
CA ASP A 32 6.14 9.14 -15.18
C ASP A 32 6.99 10.10 -14.35
N ILE A 33 7.28 9.74 -13.10
CA ILE A 33 8.12 10.54 -12.22
C ILE A 33 9.53 10.70 -12.80
N LEU A 34 10.11 9.60 -13.25
CA LEU A 34 11.47 9.61 -13.80
C LEU A 34 11.53 10.39 -15.10
N GLN A 35 10.53 10.29 -15.95
CA GLN A 35 10.46 11.07 -17.19
C GLN A 35 10.36 12.56 -16.90
N GLN A 36 9.54 12.97 -15.96
CA GLN A 36 9.41 14.37 -15.56
C GLN A 36 10.69 14.91 -14.93
N ALA A 37 11.39 14.08 -14.19
CA ALA A 37 12.66 14.45 -13.57
C ALA A 37 13.84 14.41 -14.56
N GLY A 38 13.64 13.85 -15.75
CA GLY A 38 14.71 13.72 -16.75
C GLY A 38 15.76 12.69 -16.39
N ILE A 39 15.38 11.65 -15.65
CA ILE A 39 16.29 10.59 -15.21
C ILE A 39 16.02 9.32 -16.03
N SER A 40 17.09 8.62 -16.40
CA SER A 40 16.97 7.35 -17.12
C SER A 40 16.25 6.31 -16.27
N LEU A 41 15.32 5.57 -16.88
CA LEU A 41 14.63 4.48 -16.21
C LEU A 41 15.56 3.34 -15.79
N ASP A 42 16.64 3.18 -16.53
CA ASP A 42 17.59 2.09 -16.31
C ASP A 42 18.73 2.46 -15.37
N LEU A 43 18.79 3.71 -14.91
CA LEU A 43 19.79 4.13 -13.93
C LEU A 43 19.60 3.32 -12.64
N LYS A 44 20.69 2.78 -12.12
CA LYS A 44 20.62 2.04 -10.86
C LYS A 44 20.57 2.99 -9.68
N SER A 45 19.90 2.56 -8.62
CA SER A 45 19.75 3.38 -7.42
C SER A 45 21.09 3.76 -6.78
N ASP A 46 22.12 2.91 -6.93
CA ASP A 46 23.46 3.19 -6.40
C ASP A 46 24.13 4.34 -7.15
N ASP A 47 23.76 4.58 -8.40
CA ASP A 47 24.36 5.62 -9.25
C ASP A 47 23.57 6.94 -9.17
N LEU A 48 22.57 7.01 -8.32
CA LEU A 48 21.74 8.18 -8.17
C LEU A 48 22.51 9.31 -7.46
N THR A 49 22.54 10.50 -8.06
CA THR A 49 23.20 11.64 -7.47
C THR A 49 22.24 12.41 -6.55
N ASP A 50 22.78 13.28 -5.70
CA ASP A 50 21.97 14.14 -4.85
C ASP A 50 21.07 15.07 -5.66
N ASP A 51 21.55 15.57 -6.80
CA ASP A 51 20.75 16.39 -7.71
C ASP A 51 19.56 15.63 -8.26
N ASP A 52 19.76 14.36 -8.60
CA ASP A 52 18.68 13.51 -9.08
C ASP A 52 17.62 13.30 -8.01
N VAL A 53 18.03 13.12 -6.76
CA VAL A 53 17.11 12.99 -5.63
C VAL A 53 16.27 14.26 -5.47
N VAL A 54 16.89 15.44 -5.58
CA VAL A 54 16.18 16.71 -5.50
C VAL A 54 15.15 16.84 -6.62
N LYS A 55 15.50 16.45 -7.84
CA LYS A 55 14.57 16.48 -8.97
C LYS A 55 13.37 15.58 -8.74
N ILE A 56 13.59 14.38 -8.24
CA ILE A 56 12.50 13.44 -7.92
C ILE A 56 11.61 14.03 -6.84
N ARG A 57 12.17 14.61 -5.79
CA ARG A 57 11.40 15.25 -4.73
C ARG A 57 10.54 16.40 -5.24
N GLN A 58 11.07 17.20 -6.14
CA GLN A 58 10.32 18.29 -6.75
C GLN A 58 9.11 17.77 -7.54
N VAL A 59 9.27 16.68 -8.28
CA VAL A 59 8.15 16.06 -8.99
C VAL A 59 7.10 15.53 -8.02
N LEU A 60 7.52 14.89 -6.94
CA LEU A 60 6.60 14.38 -5.92
C LEU A 60 5.82 15.51 -5.23
N ASP A 61 6.47 16.66 -5.01
CA ASP A 61 5.83 17.81 -4.36
C ASP A 61 4.76 18.47 -5.23
N GLN A 62 4.68 18.13 -6.50
CA GLN A 62 3.69 18.70 -7.43
C GLN A 62 2.28 18.10 -7.28
N GLY A 63 1.98 17.47 -6.17
CA GLY A 63 0.64 16.98 -5.89
C GLY A 63 0.50 15.47 -5.86
N ILE A 64 1.59 14.74 -5.95
CA ILE A 64 1.57 13.29 -5.83
C ILE A 64 1.62 12.93 -4.35
N LYS A 65 0.59 12.24 -3.88
CA LYS A 65 0.54 11.81 -2.48
C LYS A 65 1.16 10.43 -2.35
N VAL A 66 2.13 10.30 -1.46
CA VAL A 66 2.84 9.04 -1.22
C VAL A 66 3.09 8.87 0.28
N GLU A 67 3.40 7.66 0.69
CA GLU A 67 3.76 7.31 2.07
C GLU A 67 2.80 7.87 3.11
N GLY A 68 3.28 8.65 4.07
CA GLY A 68 2.48 9.13 5.18
C GLY A 68 1.25 9.93 4.77
N ASP A 69 1.37 10.78 3.77
CA ASP A 69 0.25 11.58 3.29
C ASP A 69 -0.84 10.71 2.67
N LEU A 70 -0.44 9.74 1.85
CA LEU A 70 -1.39 8.81 1.24
C LEU A 70 -2.03 7.92 2.30
N ARG A 71 -1.25 7.42 3.25
CA ARG A 71 -1.78 6.60 4.35
C ARG A 71 -2.81 7.36 5.16
N ARG A 72 -2.56 8.64 5.44
CA ARG A 72 -3.51 9.49 6.15
C ARG A 72 -4.77 9.71 5.35
N GLU A 73 -4.66 9.90 4.04
CA GLU A 73 -5.82 10.07 3.17
C GLU A 73 -6.70 8.83 3.16
N VAL A 74 -6.09 7.65 2.98
CA VAL A 74 -6.82 6.38 2.96
C VAL A 74 -7.49 6.13 4.31
N SER A 75 -6.77 6.32 5.40
CA SER A 75 -7.32 6.14 6.75
C SER A 75 -8.44 7.13 7.02
N GLY A 76 -8.29 8.38 6.59
CA GLY A 76 -9.33 9.40 6.72
C GLY A 76 -10.59 9.07 5.94
N ASN A 77 -10.43 8.53 4.73
CA ASN A 77 -11.57 8.10 3.91
C ASN A 77 -12.33 6.95 4.57
N ILE A 78 -11.61 5.98 5.10
CA ILE A 78 -12.23 4.86 5.82
C ILE A 78 -12.97 5.37 7.06
N LYS A 79 -12.35 6.29 7.81
CA LYS A 79 -12.99 6.88 8.99
C LYS A 79 -14.28 7.60 8.64
N ARG A 80 -14.31 8.31 7.52
CA ARG A 80 -15.54 8.98 7.06
C ARG A 80 -16.67 7.97 6.84
N TYR A 81 -16.37 6.83 6.21
CA TYR A 81 -17.37 5.79 6.03
C TYR A 81 -17.88 5.24 7.37
N LEU A 82 -16.96 5.06 8.34
CA LEU A 82 -17.34 4.61 9.68
C LEU A 82 -18.22 5.63 10.40
N ASP A 83 -17.84 6.90 10.36
CA ASP A 83 -18.59 7.98 11.03
C ASP A 83 -19.97 8.20 10.41
N MET A 84 -20.11 7.99 9.11
CA MET A 84 -21.39 8.11 8.41
C MET A 84 -22.33 6.94 8.71
N GLY A 85 -21.84 5.86 9.26
CA GLY A 85 -22.64 4.66 9.51
C GLY A 85 -23.07 3.96 8.22
N SER A 86 -22.35 4.17 7.12
CA SER A 86 -22.68 3.54 5.85
C SER A 86 -22.46 2.03 5.89
N TYR A 87 -23.06 1.33 4.94
CA TYR A 87 -22.83 -0.12 4.81
C TYR A 87 -21.34 -0.43 4.64
N ARG A 88 -20.68 0.34 3.78
CA ARG A 88 -19.24 0.18 3.55
C ARG A 88 -18.44 0.39 4.83
N GLY A 89 -18.82 1.40 5.64
CA GLY A 89 -18.21 1.64 6.94
C GLY A 89 -18.40 0.47 7.92
N LEU A 90 -19.59 -0.10 7.95
CA LEU A 90 -19.85 -1.27 8.79
C LEU A 90 -18.99 -2.46 8.39
N ARG A 91 -18.76 -2.65 7.08
CA ARG A 91 -17.86 -3.72 6.62
C ARG A 91 -16.43 -3.50 7.08
N HIS A 92 -15.94 -2.25 7.04
CA HIS A 92 -14.61 -1.93 7.58
C HIS A 92 -14.54 -2.18 9.08
N ARG A 93 -15.58 -1.81 9.83
CA ARG A 93 -15.60 -1.99 11.28
C ARG A 93 -15.53 -3.48 11.66
N ARG A 94 -16.18 -4.32 10.88
CA ARG A 94 -16.21 -5.77 11.13
C ARG A 94 -15.07 -6.53 10.45
N ASN A 95 -14.19 -5.82 9.75
CA ASN A 95 -13.09 -6.44 9.00
C ASN A 95 -13.59 -7.46 7.97
N LEU A 96 -14.61 -7.08 7.23
CA LEU A 96 -15.20 -7.90 6.18
C LEU A 96 -14.97 -7.24 4.82
N PRO A 97 -15.04 -8.01 3.71
CA PRO A 97 -14.92 -7.41 2.38
C PRO A 97 -15.95 -6.31 2.16
N VAL A 98 -15.53 -5.21 1.52
CA VAL A 98 -16.34 -4.00 1.40
C VAL A 98 -16.95 -3.78 0.01
N HIS A 99 -16.54 -4.56 -0.98
CA HIS A 99 -16.97 -4.39 -2.36
C HIS A 99 -17.97 -5.46 -2.80
N GLY A 100 -18.83 -5.93 -1.89
CA GLY A 100 -19.86 -6.90 -2.22
C GLY A 100 -19.36 -8.30 -2.48
N GLN A 101 -18.16 -8.61 -2.04
CA GLN A 101 -17.57 -9.92 -2.25
C GLN A 101 -18.25 -10.98 -1.37
N ARG A 102 -18.18 -12.19 -1.86
CA ARG A 102 -18.73 -13.34 -1.15
C ARG A 102 -17.95 -13.60 0.13
N THR A 103 -18.66 -13.84 1.23
CA THR A 103 -18.04 -14.11 2.53
C THR A 103 -18.25 -15.53 3.03
N HIS A 104 -19.19 -16.26 2.43
CA HIS A 104 -19.50 -17.62 2.85
C HIS A 104 -18.31 -18.57 2.63
N THR A 105 -17.56 -18.34 1.56
CA THR A 105 -16.34 -19.07 1.26
C THR A 105 -15.21 -18.06 1.08
N ASN A 106 -14.00 -18.45 1.33
CA ASN A 106 -12.83 -17.59 1.12
C ASN A 106 -12.92 -16.29 1.93
N ALA A 107 -12.51 -15.15 1.37
CA ALA A 107 -12.46 -13.83 2.06
C ALA A 107 -11.48 -13.81 3.23
N ARG A 108 -10.45 -14.66 3.18
CA ARG A 108 -9.48 -14.77 4.28
C ARG A 108 -8.60 -13.55 4.46
N THR A 109 -8.37 -12.77 3.42
CA THR A 109 -7.55 -11.57 3.50
C THR A 109 -8.11 -10.58 4.51
N ARG A 110 -9.43 -10.39 4.53
CA ARG A 110 -10.09 -9.48 5.47
C ARG A 110 -10.47 -10.18 6.77
N LYS A 111 -10.98 -11.39 6.69
CA LYS A 111 -11.44 -12.13 7.86
C LYS A 111 -10.29 -12.73 8.68
N GLY A 112 -9.15 -12.93 8.05
CA GLY A 112 -8.01 -13.54 8.68
C GLY A 112 -8.04 -15.07 8.62
N PRO A 113 -7.07 -15.74 9.26
CA PRO A 113 -7.02 -17.18 9.26
C PRO A 113 -8.26 -17.79 9.92
N ARG A 114 -8.56 -19.01 9.56
CA ARG A 114 -9.67 -19.74 10.18
C ARG A 114 -9.37 -19.95 11.66
N LYS A 115 -10.40 -19.75 12.47
CA LYS A 115 -10.30 -19.94 13.92
C LYS A 115 -11.25 -21.02 14.35
N THR A 116 -10.76 -21.95 15.12
CA THR A 116 -11.59 -22.98 15.74
C THR A 116 -12.21 -22.42 17.01
N VAL A 117 -13.50 -22.61 17.18
CA VAL A 117 -14.20 -22.13 18.36
C VAL A 117 -13.97 -23.10 19.51
N ALA A 118 -13.33 -22.63 20.57
CA ALA A 118 -13.09 -23.43 21.74
C ALA A 118 -14.42 -23.81 22.40
N GLY A 119 -14.54 -25.03 22.85
CA GLY A 119 -15.75 -25.51 23.50
C GLY A 119 -16.82 -26.01 22.55
N LYS A 120 -16.72 -25.69 21.29
CA LYS A 120 -17.59 -26.25 20.29
C LYS A 120 -17.00 -27.54 19.76
N LYS A 121 -16.69 -28.40 20.66
CA LYS A 121 -16.04 -29.57 20.22
C LYS A 121 -17.03 -30.57 19.73
N THR A 122 -16.57 -31.32 18.84
CA THR A 122 -17.34 -32.40 18.32
C THR A 122 -17.68 -33.38 19.40
N ALA A 123 -18.64 -34.14 19.12
CA ALA A 123 -19.00 -35.24 20.00
C ALA A 123 -17.74 -36.03 20.33
N PRO A 124 -17.62 -36.43 21.55
CA PRO A 124 -16.54 -37.33 21.89
C PRO A 124 -16.63 -38.55 21.03
N SER A 125 -15.58 -38.93 20.66
CA SER A 125 -15.54 -40.13 19.92
C SER A 125 -16.24 -41.18 20.69
N LYS A 126 -16.92 -41.64 20.50
CA LYS A 126 -17.46 -42.49 21.18
C LYS A 126 -16.87 -43.34 21.66
N GLY A 127 -16.82 -43.15 21.83
CA GLY A 127 -16.25 -44.14 22.47
C GLY A 127 -16.52 -44.87 22.56
#